data_39f4992eb7a46bae82fa60b8c35d2660
#
_entry.id   39f4992eb7a46bae82fa60b8c35d2660
#
_cell.length_a   1.000
_cell.length_b   1.000
_cell.length_c   1.000
_cell.angle_alpha   90.00
_cell.angle_beta   90.00
_cell.angle_gamma   90.00
#
_symmetry.space_group_name_H-M   'P 1'
#
loop_
_entity.id
_entity.type
_entity.pdbx_description
1 polymer ?
#
loop_
_entity_poly.entity_id
_entity_poly.type
_entity_poly.pdbx_seq_one_letter_code
_entity_poly.pdbx_strand_id
1 'polypeptide(L)'
;MLLGVSSALEHKTPQEWAARHKSLGLGCVNFPICCTDGADKIEAYANAARDAGLLIAEVGIWRNTLAADPCERKRWIEYAIEQLRMADAIGASCCVNVVGTPYGPRWDGGYRDNFSKELWGMAVKMIQQIIDAVHPRHTKFCIESMPWMIPSGPDEYLRLIEDVDRAEFGTHLDVVNMITSPRRYFYNDEFLEECFSKLHGTIVSCHLKDIMLKQEYTFQLEECACGQGTLDIKRYIRLADAENSRMPMIIEHLENDAQYEASVDYLAQMYQFPGSAQGQ
;
A
#
# COMPACT_ATOMS: atom_id res chain seq x y z
N MET A 1 11.94 -2.20 -10.61
CA MET A 1 10.67 -1.84 -9.95
C MET A 1 10.18 -0.47 -10.46
N LEU A 2 8.92 -0.10 -10.23
CA LEU A 2 8.32 1.18 -10.64
C LEU A 2 8.10 2.04 -9.40
N LEU A 3 8.57 3.29 -9.44
CA LEU A 3 8.37 4.24 -8.35
C LEU A 3 7.09 5.05 -8.59
N GLY A 4 6.35 5.31 -7.53
CA GLY A 4 5.18 6.18 -7.48
C GLY A 4 5.10 6.96 -6.17
N VAL A 5 4.09 7.82 -6.06
CA VAL A 5 3.79 8.59 -4.85
C VAL A 5 2.30 8.46 -4.50
N SER A 6 1.96 8.49 -3.22
CA SER A 6 0.56 8.43 -2.76
C SER A 6 -0.19 9.76 -2.96
N SER A 7 0.54 10.89 -3.08
CA SER A 7 -0.07 12.16 -3.46
C SER A 7 -0.63 12.12 -4.87
N ALA A 8 -1.81 12.72 -5.06
CA ALA A 8 -2.35 12.97 -6.40
C ALA A 8 -1.58 14.07 -7.15
N LEU A 9 -0.67 14.77 -6.47
CA LEU A 9 0.03 15.97 -6.93
C LEU A 9 -0.96 17.07 -7.42
N GLU A 10 -0.59 18.30 -7.36
CA GLU A 10 -1.48 19.39 -7.79
C GLU A 10 -1.75 19.30 -9.31
N HIS A 11 -3.02 19.25 -9.70
CA HIS A 11 -3.46 19.16 -11.09
C HIS A 11 -4.91 19.64 -11.26
N LYS A 12 -5.30 19.94 -12.48
CA LYS A 12 -6.67 20.39 -12.84
C LYS A 12 -7.41 19.40 -13.73
N THR A 13 -6.69 18.58 -14.48
CA THR A 13 -7.25 17.60 -15.42
C THR A 13 -6.55 16.25 -15.27
N PRO A 14 -7.20 15.15 -15.69
CA PRO A 14 -6.56 13.84 -15.71
C PRO A 14 -5.24 13.80 -16.48
N GLN A 15 -5.15 14.55 -17.59
CA GLN A 15 -3.94 14.63 -18.40
C GLN A 15 -2.81 15.39 -17.68
N GLU A 16 -3.12 16.48 -16.97
CA GLU A 16 -2.16 17.17 -16.13
C GLU A 16 -1.66 16.29 -14.98
N TRP A 17 -2.57 15.53 -14.35
CA TRP A 17 -2.22 14.55 -13.33
C TRP A 17 -1.20 13.54 -13.84
N ALA A 18 -1.49 12.88 -14.96
CA ALA A 18 -0.58 11.91 -15.54
C ALA A 18 0.75 12.55 -15.98
N ALA A 19 0.71 13.72 -16.61
CA ALA A 19 1.90 14.44 -17.05
C ALA A 19 2.78 14.86 -15.85
N ARG A 20 2.18 15.28 -14.73
CA ARG A 20 2.91 15.66 -13.53
C ARG A 20 3.68 14.48 -12.94
N HIS A 21 3.05 13.30 -12.84
CA HIS A 21 3.73 12.08 -12.40
C HIS A 21 4.87 11.70 -13.36
N LYS A 22 4.65 11.77 -14.67
CA LYS A 22 5.71 11.49 -15.65
C LYS A 22 6.87 12.47 -15.58
N SER A 23 6.61 13.76 -15.32
CA SER A 23 7.67 14.77 -15.21
C SER A 23 8.64 14.51 -14.05
N LEU A 24 8.20 13.77 -13.02
CA LEU A 24 9.01 13.32 -11.91
C LEU A 24 9.70 11.97 -12.17
N GLY A 25 9.57 11.41 -13.38
CA GLY A 25 10.15 10.11 -13.73
C GLY A 25 9.44 8.91 -13.10
N LEU A 26 8.20 9.10 -12.61
CA LEU A 26 7.43 8.03 -11.98
C LEU A 26 6.93 7.03 -13.03
N GLY A 27 6.88 5.76 -12.64
CA GLY A 27 6.41 4.65 -13.47
C GLY A 27 5.06 4.08 -13.04
N CYS A 28 4.60 4.40 -11.84
CA CYS A 28 3.30 3.99 -11.33
C CYS A 28 2.63 5.10 -10.51
N VAL A 29 1.34 4.93 -10.21
CA VAL A 29 0.52 5.90 -9.50
C VAL A 29 -0.42 5.23 -8.51
N ASN A 30 -0.71 5.91 -7.41
CA ASN A 30 -1.90 5.69 -6.62
C ASN A 30 -3.09 6.32 -7.35
N PHE A 31 -4.20 5.59 -7.50
CA PHE A 31 -5.35 6.07 -8.26
C PHE A 31 -6.18 7.06 -7.42
N PRO A 32 -6.34 8.31 -7.88
CA PRO A 32 -6.90 9.37 -7.04
C PRO A 32 -8.44 9.41 -7.01
N ILE A 33 -9.11 8.51 -7.76
CA ILE A 33 -10.55 8.50 -7.96
C ILE A 33 -11.16 7.28 -7.27
N CYS A 34 -12.32 7.43 -6.66
CA CYS A 34 -13.05 6.33 -6.04
C CYS A 34 -14.29 5.93 -6.84
N CYS A 35 -14.86 4.77 -6.54
CA CYS A 35 -16.01 4.21 -7.26
C CYS A 35 -17.26 5.11 -7.24
N THR A 36 -17.35 6.06 -6.32
CA THR A 36 -18.46 7.01 -6.19
C THR A 36 -18.29 8.29 -7.00
N ASP A 37 -17.16 8.49 -7.67
CA ASP A 37 -16.86 9.71 -8.44
C ASP A 37 -17.51 9.77 -9.84
N GLY A 38 -18.16 8.70 -10.25
CA GLY A 38 -18.83 8.57 -11.54
C GLY A 38 -17.96 7.94 -12.63
N ALA A 39 -18.60 7.17 -13.51
CA ALA A 39 -17.92 6.35 -14.52
C ALA A 39 -17.03 7.17 -15.48
N ASP A 40 -17.53 8.31 -15.96
CA ASP A 40 -16.80 9.17 -16.91
C ASP A 40 -15.48 9.70 -16.30
N LYS A 41 -15.51 10.07 -15.01
CA LYS A 41 -14.31 10.54 -14.33
C LYS A 41 -13.32 9.42 -14.07
N ILE A 42 -13.80 8.25 -13.67
CA ILE A 42 -12.97 7.05 -13.48
C ILE A 42 -12.26 6.71 -14.79
N GLU A 43 -13.02 6.64 -15.88
CA GLU A 43 -12.49 6.32 -17.21
C GLU A 43 -11.47 7.36 -17.69
N ALA A 44 -11.75 8.65 -17.48
CA ALA A 44 -10.84 9.74 -17.88
C ALA A 44 -9.46 9.64 -17.20
N TYR A 45 -9.41 9.35 -15.87
CA TYR A 45 -8.16 9.16 -15.16
C TYR A 45 -7.45 7.84 -15.53
N ALA A 46 -8.20 6.76 -15.69
CA ALA A 46 -7.63 5.48 -16.12
C ALA A 46 -7.01 5.57 -17.53
N ASN A 47 -7.68 6.26 -18.45
CA ASN A 47 -7.15 6.52 -19.79
C ASN A 47 -5.90 7.41 -19.74
N ALA A 48 -5.91 8.48 -18.94
CA ALA A 48 -4.74 9.35 -18.79
C ALA A 48 -3.51 8.59 -18.27
N ALA A 49 -3.68 7.69 -17.27
CA ALA A 49 -2.60 6.83 -16.78
C ALA A 49 -2.09 5.91 -17.90
N ARG A 50 -2.99 5.25 -18.62
CA ARG A 50 -2.66 4.32 -19.72
C ARG A 50 -1.91 5.02 -20.85
N ASP A 51 -2.40 6.18 -21.29
CA ASP A 51 -1.81 6.97 -22.38
C ASP A 51 -0.42 7.49 -22.02
N ALA A 52 -0.19 7.78 -20.73
CA ALA A 52 1.11 8.18 -20.21
C ALA A 52 2.05 6.98 -19.91
N GLY A 53 1.60 5.72 -20.08
CA GLY A 53 2.36 4.53 -19.74
C GLY A 53 2.64 4.38 -18.23
N LEU A 54 1.72 4.89 -17.38
CA LEU A 54 1.77 4.74 -15.93
C LEU A 54 0.99 3.49 -15.51
N LEU A 55 1.59 2.67 -14.66
CA LEU A 55 0.89 1.56 -14.01
C LEU A 55 0.01 2.13 -12.89
N ILE A 56 -1.27 1.78 -12.84
CA ILE A 56 -2.10 2.02 -11.67
C ILE A 56 -1.70 0.99 -10.62
N ALA A 57 -0.92 1.41 -9.62
CA ALA A 57 -0.37 0.54 -8.58
C ALA A 57 -1.46 0.08 -7.63
N GLU A 58 -2.27 1.02 -7.17
CA GLU A 58 -3.25 0.74 -6.13
C GLU A 58 -4.49 1.63 -6.21
N VAL A 59 -5.59 1.06 -5.71
CA VAL A 59 -6.86 1.73 -5.42
C VAL A 59 -7.13 1.55 -3.93
N GLY A 60 -7.10 2.63 -3.16
CA GLY A 60 -7.31 2.58 -1.73
C GLY A 60 -8.80 2.48 -1.35
N ILE A 61 -9.12 1.68 -0.35
CA ILE A 61 -10.45 1.62 0.27
C ILE A 61 -10.50 2.56 1.49
N TRP A 62 -9.58 2.40 2.40
CA TRP A 62 -9.38 3.19 3.62
C TRP A 62 -10.66 3.40 4.42
N ARG A 63 -11.39 2.30 4.70
CA ARG A 63 -12.65 2.29 5.45
C ARG A 63 -12.69 1.13 6.43
N ASN A 64 -13.43 1.34 7.53
CA ASN A 64 -13.61 0.31 8.56
C ASN A 64 -14.60 -0.78 8.13
N THR A 65 -14.14 -1.76 7.40
CA THR A 65 -14.94 -2.92 6.99
C THR A 65 -15.27 -3.88 8.15
N LEU A 66 -14.72 -3.63 9.36
CA LEU A 66 -15.02 -4.36 10.60
C LEU A 66 -15.76 -3.49 11.65
N ALA A 67 -16.35 -2.38 11.25
CA ALA A 67 -17.06 -1.50 12.18
C ALA A 67 -18.01 -2.26 13.14
N ALA A 68 -18.07 -1.82 14.41
CA ALA A 68 -18.93 -2.43 15.42
C ALA A 68 -20.41 -2.30 15.05
N ASP A 69 -20.82 -1.13 14.53
CA ASP A 69 -22.17 -0.92 14.04
C ASP A 69 -22.43 -1.75 12.77
N PRO A 70 -23.44 -2.63 12.75
CA PRO A 70 -23.71 -3.50 11.61
C PRO A 70 -24.10 -2.74 10.33
N CYS A 71 -24.76 -1.58 10.44
CA CYS A 71 -25.16 -0.79 9.28
C CYS A 71 -23.93 -0.11 8.66
N GLU A 72 -23.04 0.43 9.49
CA GLU A 72 -21.79 1.02 9.04
C GLU A 72 -20.88 -0.05 8.42
N ARG A 73 -20.72 -1.20 9.07
CA ARG A 73 -19.94 -2.32 8.55
C ARG A 73 -20.46 -2.79 7.19
N LYS A 74 -21.76 -2.97 7.05
CA LYS A 74 -22.38 -3.35 5.78
C LYS A 74 -22.08 -2.33 4.69
N ARG A 75 -22.26 -1.03 4.96
CA ARG A 75 -21.97 0.07 4.03
C ARG A 75 -20.53 0.05 3.56
N TRP A 76 -19.55 -0.17 4.48
CA TRP A 76 -18.15 -0.16 4.11
C TRP A 76 -17.70 -1.44 3.39
N ILE A 77 -18.33 -2.57 3.65
CA ILE A 77 -18.12 -3.79 2.85
C ILE A 77 -18.67 -3.59 1.44
N GLU A 78 -19.86 -3.03 1.28
CA GLU A 78 -20.44 -2.72 -0.04
C GLU A 78 -19.55 -1.73 -0.81
N TYR A 79 -19.05 -0.68 -0.15
CA TYR A 79 -18.09 0.24 -0.74
C TYR A 79 -16.78 -0.46 -1.16
N ALA A 80 -16.25 -1.34 -0.34
CA ALA A 80 -15.02 -2.09 -0.65
C ALA A 80 -15.22 -3.02 -1.87
N ILE A 81 -16.39 -3.65 -1.99
CA ILE A 81 -16.76 -4.45 -3.16
C ILE A 81 -16.77 -3.61 -4.43
N GLU A 82 -17.37 -2.41 -4.41
CA GLU A 82 -17.41 -1.52 -5.57
C GLU A 82 -16.01 -0.95 -5.91
N GLN A 83 -15.18 -0.63 -4.89
CA GLN A 83 -13.78 -0.22 -5.11
C GLN A 83 -12.97 -1.34 -5.77
N LEU A 84 -13.10 -2.58 -5.30
CA LEU A 84 -12.42 -3.74 -5.90
C LEU A 84 -12.90 -4.00 -7.34
N ARG A 85 -14.21 -3.85 -7.59
CA ARG A 85 -14.76 -3.98 -8.94
C ARG A 85 -14.23 -2.90 -9.88
N MET A 86 -14.14 -1.65 -9.41
CA MET A 86 -13.53 -0.57 -10.16
C MET A 86 -12.04 -0.83 -10.41
N ALA A 87 -11.28 -1.24 -9.38
CA ALA A 87 -9.87 -1.55 -9.50
C ALA A 87 -9.60 -2.63 -10.56
N ASP A 88 -10.42 -3.68 -10.59
CA ASP A 88 -10.33 -4.75 -11.59
C ASP A 88 -10.65 -4.23 -13.00
N ALA A 89 -11.68 -3.41 -13.15
CA ALA A 89 -12.09 -2.84 -14.43
C ALA A 89 -11.04 -1.90 -15.05
N ILE A 90 -10.31 -1.13 -14.22
CA ILE A 90 -9.26 -0.21 -14.70
C ILE A 90 -7.87 -0.87 -14.80
N GLY A 91 -7.73 -2.12 -14.33
CA GLY A 91 -6.48 -2.88 -14.38
C GLY A 91 -5.44 -2.42 -13.36
N ALA A 92 -5.87 -2.00 -12.16
CA ALA A 92 -4.96 -1.70 -11.06
C ALA A 92 -4.25 -2.97 -10.56
N SER A 93 -3.01 -2.84 -10.05
CA SER A 93 -2.30 -3.99 -9.50
C SER A 93 -2.98 -4.52 -8.25
N CYS A 94 -3.43 -3.64 -7.36
CA CYS A 94 -4.22 -4.04 -6.19
C CYS A 94 -5.33 -3.04 -5.82
N CYS A 95 -6.29 -3.56 -5.06
CA CYS A 95 -7.22 -2.79 -4.26
C CYS A 95 -6.88 -3.03 -2.79
N VAL A 96 -6.53 -1.99 -2.03
CA VAL A 96 -5.91 -2.11 -0.71
C VAL A 96 -6.75 -1.51 0.40
N ASN A 97 -6.76 -2.17 1.54
CA ASN A 97 -7.30 -1.65 2.81
C ASN A 97 -6.43 -2.13 3.97
N VAL A 98 -6.60 -1.53 5.14
CA VAL A 98 -6.19 -2.13 6.41
C VAL A 98 -7.33 -2.97 6.99
N VAL A 99 -7.05 -3.88 7.90
CA VAL A 99 -8.10 -4.75 8.48
C VAL A 99 -9.20 -3.93 9.16
N GLY A 100 -8.82 -2.84 9.85
CA GLY A 100 -9.74 -2.07 10.67
C GLY A 100 -10.05 -2.76 12.00
N THR A 101 -10.94 -2.16 12.81
CA THR A 101 -11.27 -2.71 14.13
C THR A 101 -12.69 -2.37 14.56
N PRO A 102 -13.41 -3.26 15.24
CA PRO A 102 -14.67 -2.94 15.89
C PRO A 102 -14.48 -2.26 17.26
N TYR A 103 -13.23 -2.08 17.71
CA TYR A 103 -12.93 -1.62 19.07
C TYR A 103 -12.57 -0.13 19.09
N GLY A 104 -13.08 0.57 20.13
CA GLY A 104 -12.74 1.96 20.43
C GLY A 104 -13.15 3.00 19.37
N PRO A 105 -12.77 4.27 19.58
CA PRO A 105 -13.27 5.39 18.78
C PRO A 105 -12.53 5.58 17.43
N ARG A 106 -11.31 5.07 17.29
CA ARG A 106 -10.53 5.15 16.04
C ARG A 106 -10.56 3.80 15.34
N TRP A 107 -11.08 3.78 14.13
CA TRP A 107 -11.24 2.57 13.33
C TRP A 107 -9.90 1.92 12.91
N ASP A 108 -8.86 2.72 12.86
CA ASP A 108 -7.47 2.37 12.56
C ASP A 108 -6.55 2.39 13.79
N GLY A 109 -7.14 2.50 15.00
CA GLY A 109 -6.41 2.65 16.25
C GLY A 109 -5.88 1.35 16.84
N GLY A 110 -4.95 1.49 17.80
CA GLY A 110 -4.36 0.37 18.53
C GLY A 110 -5.21 -0.06 19.71
N TYR A 111 -5.68 -1.31 19.70
CA TYR A 111 -6.45 -1.92 20.78
C TYR A 111 -5.96 -3.34 21.04
N ARG A 112 -6.03 -3.76 22.32
CA ARG A 112 -5.59 -5.11 22.73
C ARG A 112 -6.20 -6.20 21.85
N ASP A 113 -7.49 -6.10 21.57
CA ASP A 113 -8.26 -7.17 20.92
C ASP A 113 -8.10 -7.15 19.38
N ASN A 114 -7.31 -6.21 18.84
CA ASN A 114 -6.85 -6.27 17.44
C ASN A 114 -5.98 -7.51 17.13
N PHE A 115 -5.45 -8.15 18.16
CA PHE A 115 -4.64 -9.37 18.05
C PHE A 115 -5.40 -10.63 18.51
N SER A 116 -6.72 -10.51 18.67
CA SER A 116 -7.56 -11.64 19.13
C SER A 116 -7.86 -12.63 18.01
N LYS A 117 -8.11 -13.88 18.38
CA LYS A 117 -8.61 -14.89 17.43
C LYS A 117 -9.97 -14.54 16.85
N GLU A 118 -10.76 -13.77 17.58
CA GLU A 118 -12.06 -13.29 17.14
C GLU A 118 -11.91 -12.29 15.98
N LEU A 119 -11.06 -11.26 16.15
CA LEU A 119 -10.78 -10.33 15.07
C LEU A 119 -10.17 -11.02 13.85
N TRP A 120 -9.26 -11.96 14.07
CA TRP A 120 -8.69 -12.78 12.99
C TRP A 120 -9.78 -13.45 12.16
N GLY A 121 -10.69 -14.17 12.81
CA GLY A 121 -11.81 -14.83 12.12
C GLY A 121 -12.77 -13.86 11.43
N MET A 122 -12.96 -12.65 11.97
CA MET A 122 -13.73 -11.59 11.32
C MET A 122 -13.02 -11.07 10.07
N ALA A 123 -11.72 -10.83 10.14
CA ALA A 123 -10.90 -10.35 9.03
C ALA A 123 -10.91 -11.35 7.87
N VAL A 124 -10.66 -12.63 8.14
CA VAL A 124 -10.69 -13.69 7.11
C VAL A 124 -12.05 -13.71 6.39
N LYS A 125 -13.14 -13.71 7.14
CA LYS A 125 -14.51 -13.72 6.55
C LYS A 125 -14.80 -12.48 5.74
N MET A 126 -14.37 -11.31 6.20
CA MET A 126 -14.55 -10.04 5.50
C MET A 126 -13.79 -10.03 4.17
N ILE A 127 -12.53 -10.48 4.16
CA ILE A 127 -11.71 -10.58 2.96
C ILE A 127 -12.34 -11.55 1.95
N GLN A 128 -12.75 -12.73 2.41
CA GLN A 128 -13.46 -13.72 1.58
C GLN A 128 -14.74 -13.14 0.99
N GLN A 129 -15.55 -12.45 1.79
CA GLN A 129 -16.81 -11.84 1.34
C GLN A 129 -16.59 -10.81 0.23
N ILE A 130 -15.56 -9.97 0.34
CA ILE A 130 -15.25 -8.92 -0.65
C ILE A 130 -14.77 -9.58 -1.95
N ILE A 131 -13.84 -10.53 -1.87
CA ILE A 131 -13.29 -11.22 -3.03
C ILE A 131 -14.38 -12.03 -3.74
N ASP A 132 -15.16 -12.83 -3.00
CA ASP A 132 -16.20 -13.69 -3.55
C ASP A 132 -17.36 -12.92 -4.22
N ALA A 133 -17.57 -11.65 -3.81
CA ALA A 133 -18.58 -10.79 -4.45
C ALA A 133 -18.11 -10.21 -5.79
N VAL A 134 -16.81 -10.20 -6.09
CA VAL A 134 -16.24 -9.57 -7.29
C VAL A 134 -15.62 -10.60 -8.22
N HIS A 135 -14.88 -11.58 -7.69
CA HIS A 135 -14.03 -12.51 -8.44
C HIS A 135 -13.11 -11.76 -9.42
N PRO A 136 -12.23 -10.86 -8.90
CA PRO A 136 -11.40 -10.01 -9.74
C PRO A 136 -10.44 -10.85 -10.60
N ARG A 137 -10.17 -10.40 -11.84
CA ARG A 137 -9.34 -11.11 -12.82
C ARG A 137 -8.01 -10.43 -13.09
N HIS A 138 -7.93 -9.13 -12.85
CA HIS A 138 -6.80 -8.29 -13.23
C HIS A 138 -6.14 -7.64 -12.02
N THR A 139 -6.82 -7.59 -10.88
CA THR A 139 -6.34 -6.99 -9.63
C THR A 139 -6.31 -8.00 -8.50
N LYS A 140 -5.59 -7.70 -7.43
CA LYS A 140 -5.64 -8.42 -6.17
C LYS A 140 -6.31 -7.56 -5.11
N PHE A 141 -7.06 -8.20 -4.20
CA PHE A 141 -7.43 -7.55 -2.95
C PHE A 141 -6.26 -7.72 -1.97
N CYS A 142 -5.80 -6.63 -1.37
CA CYS A 142 -4.65 -6.66 -0.47
C CYS A 142 -5.00 -6.04 0.89
N ILE A 143 -4.35 -6.52 1.92
CA ILE A 143 -4.32 -5.89 3.24
C ILE A 143 -2.93 -5.31 3.45
N GLU A 144 -2.88 -4.06 3.89
CA GLU A 144 -1.69 -3.40 4.41
C GLU A 144 -1.56 -3.66 5.90
N SER A 145 -0.34 -3.92 6.37
CA SER A 145 -0.05 -4.03 7.80
C SER A 145 -0.11 -2.68 8.50
N MET A 146 -0.55 -2.68 9.76
CA MET A 146 -0.48 -1.55 10.66
C MET A 146 0.30 -1.93 11.91
N PRO A 147 1.00 -1.00 12.61
CA PRO A 147 1.84 -1.34 13.76
C PRO A 147 1.10 -2.01 14.93
N TRP A 148 -0.21 -1.88 15.01
CA TRP A 148 -1.06 -2.32 16.11
C TRP A 148 -2.27 -3.14 15.66
N MET A 149 -2.19 -3.79 14.51
CA MET A 149 -3.23 -4.68 13.96
C MET A 149 -2.58 -5.88 13.27
N ILE A 150 -3.38 -6.89 13.03
CA ILE A 150 -3.02 -8.01 12.17
C ILE A 150 -3.10 -7.60 10.68
N PRO A 151 -2.22 -8.13 9.81
CA PRO A 151 -1.01 -8.91 10.13
C PRO A 151 0.12 -8.00 10.62
N SER A 152 0.86 -8.42 11.66
CA SER A 152 1.95 -7.65 12.29
C SER A 152 3.35 -8.08 11.87
N GLY A 153 3.43 -8.99 10.90
CA GLY A 153 4.68 -9.53 10.37
C GLY A 153 4.46 -10.56 9.27
N PRO A 154 5.56 -11.01 8.63
CA PRO A 154 5.46 -11.90 7.47
C PRO A 154 4.84 -13.26 7.78
N ASP A 155 5.04 -13.82 8.97
CA ASP A 155 4.41 -15.10 9.37
C ASP A 155 2.88 -14.97 9.49
N GLU A 156 2.39 -13.85 10.01
CA GLU A 156 0.95 -13.61 10.06
C GLU A 156 0.36 -13.36 8.66
N TYR A 157 1.10 -12.73 7.74
CA TYR A 157 0.67 -12.64 6.34
C TYR A 157 0.52 -14.01 5.70
N LEU A 158 1.50 -14.90 5.84
CA LEU A 158 1.41 -16.26 5.30
C LEU A 158 0.19 -17.01 5.85
N ARG A 159 -0.01 -16.92 7.15
CA ARG A 159 -1.19 -17.50 7.79
C ARG A 159 -2.50 -16.87 7.28
N LEU A 160 -2.54 -15.54 7.09
CA LEU A 160 -3.72 -14.87 6.59
C LEU A 160 -4.04 -15.29 5.14
N ILE A 161 -3.01 -15.45 4.30
CA ILE A 161 -3.14 -15.95 2.93
C ILE A 161 -3.70 -17.38 2.94
N GLU A 162 -3.17 -18.24 3.81
CA GLU A 162 -3.64 -19.62 3.97
C GLU A 162 -5.09 -19.67 4.45
N ASP A 163 -5.43 -18.90 5.51
CA ASP A 163 -6.76 -18.91 6.11
C ASP A 163 -7.83 -18.26 5.18
N VAL A 164 -7.45 -17.27 4.37
CA VAL A 164 -8.32 -16.62 3.36
C VAL A 164 -8.60 -17.59 2.20
N ASP A 165 -7.62 -18.36 1.78
CA ASP A 165 -7.74 -19.37 0.72
C ASP A 165 -8.43 -18.83 -0.55
N ARG A 166 -7.94 -17.67 -1.04
CA ARG A 166 -8.39 -17.05 -2.31
C ARG A 166 -7.16 -16.62 -3.10
N ALA A 167 -7.06 -17.10 -4.33
CA ALA A 167 -5.95 -16.76 -5.23
C ALA A 167 -5.89 -15.25 -5.55
N GLU A 168 -6.99 -14.54 -5.41
CA GLU A 168 -7.12 -13.11 -5.62
C GLU A 168 -6.69 -12.27 -4.41
N PHE A 169 -6.31 -12.90 -3.30
CA PHE A 169 -5.72 -12.21 -2.14
C PHE A 169 -4.20 -12.08 -2.31
N GLY A 170 -3.64 -10.93 -1.90
CA GLY A 170 -2.21 -10.66 -1.96
C GLY A 170 -1.70 -9.79 -0.81
N THR A 171 -0.40 -9.60 -0.78
CA THR A 171 0.27 -8.76 0.22
C THR A 171 0.50 -7.36 -0.34
N HIS A 172 0.04 -6.35 0.38
CA HIS A 172 0.52 -4.97 0.24
C HIS A 172 1.59 -4.75 1.32
N LEU A 173 2.85 -4.68 0.90
CA LEU A 173 3.97 -4.72 1.83
C LEU A 173 4.36 -3.31 2.30
N ASP A 174 4.05 -2.99 3.55
CA ASP A 174 4.62 -1.86 4.27
C ASP A 174 5.53 -2.39 5.39
N VAL A 175 6.83 -2.40 5.13
CA VAL A 175 7.81 -2.91 6.08
C VAL A 175 7.93 -2.01 7.31
N VAL A 176 7.82 -0.68 7.12
CA VAL A 176 7.95 0.29 8.22
C VAL A 176 6.84 0.09 9.24
N ASN A 177 5.61 -0.16 8.80
CA ASN A 177 4.50 -0.47 9.70
C ASN A 177 4.71 -1.76 10.51
N MET A 178 5.57 -2.66 10.05
CA MET A 178 5.94 -3.88 10.77
C MET A 178 7.18 -3.73 11.66
N ILE A 179 7.91 -2.60 11.57
CA ILE A 179 9.07 -2.32 12.45
C ILE A 179 8.57 -1.81 13.81
N THR A 180 8.14 -2.72 14.66
CA THR A 180 7.49 -2.43 15.95
C THR A 180 8.34 -2.78 17.17
N SER A 181 9.63 -3.06 16.97
CA SER A 181 10.54 -3.43 18.07
C SER A 181 11.95 -2.92 17.84
N PRO A 182 12.77 -2.72 18.90
CA PRO A 182 14.18 -2.34 18.75
C PRO A 182 14.95 -3.30 17.84
N ARG A 183 14.69 -4.60 17.93
CA ARG A 183 15.36 -5.59 17.08
C ARG A 183 15.06 -5.34 15.61
N ARG A 184 13.80 -5.22 15.21
CA ARG A 184 13.42 -4.95 13.82
C ARG A 184 13.95 -3.60 13.32
N TYR A 185 14.04 -2.60 14.19
CA TYR A 185 14.59 -1.30 13.86
C TYR A 185 16.09 -1.35 13.55
N PHE A 186 16.88 -1.92 14.47
CA PHE A 186 18.34 -1.95 14.33
C PHE A 186 18.85 -2.98 13.30
N TYR A 187 18.06 -4.01 13.02
CA TYR A 187 18.35 -5.06 12.03
C TYR A 187 17.28 -5.04 10.93
N ASN A 188 16.95 -3.84 10.44
CA ASN A 188 15.91 -3.68 9.42
C ASN A 188 16.33 -4.27 8.07
N ASP A 189 17.61 -4.37 7.79
CA ASP A 189 18.16 -5.06 6.64
C ASP A 189 17.87 -6.58 6.66
N GLU A 190 18.08 -7.24 7.81
CA GLU A 190 17.71 -8.65 8.00
C GLU A 190 16.19 -8.84 7.94
N PHE A 191 15.43 -7.89 8.51
CA PHE A 191 13.98 -7.95 8.50
C PHE A 191 13.37 -7.75 7.11
N LEU A 192 13.95 -6.90 6.27
CA LEU A 192 13.60 -6.77 4.86
C LEU A 192 13.80 -8.11 4.13
N GLU A 193 14.94 -8.76 4.31
CA GLU A 193 15.19 -10.07 3.70
C GLU A 193 14.21 -11.14 4.19
N GLU A 194 13.88 -11.14 5.47
CA GLU A 194 12.86 -12.04 6.04
C GLU A 194 11.51 -11.83 5.35
N CYS A 195 11.05 -10.57 5.21
CA CYS A 195 9.78 -10.24 4.57
C CYS A 195 9.74 -10.75 3.12
N PHE A 196 10.74 -10.41 2.31
CA PHE A 196 10.75 -10.82 0.90
C PHE A 196 10.95 -12.33 0.72
N SER A 197 11.75 -12.98 1.56
CA SER A 197 11.93 -14.42 1.49
C SER A 197 10.66 -15.19 1.84
N LYS A 198 9.96 -14.78 2.90
CA LYS A 198 8.73 -15.45 3.34
C LYS A 198 7.53 -15.15 2.44
N LEU A 199 7.41 -13.92 1.97
CA LEU A 199 6.27 -13.46 1.18
C LEU A 199 6.49 -13.57 -0.33
N HIS A 200 7.57 -14.20 -0.77
CA HIS A 200 7.88 -14.40 -2.19
C HIS A 200 6.68 -14.90 -2.99
N GLY A 201 6.39 -14.26 -4.12
CA GLY A 201 5.27 -14.59 -5.00
C GLY A 201 3.90 -14.09 -4.52
N THR A 202 3.81 -13.47 -3.33
CA THR A 202 2.54 -12.92 -2.81
C THR A 202 2.50 -11.39 -2.77
N ILE A 203 3.67 -10.73 -2.87
CA ILE A 203 3.79 -9.26 -2.82
C ILE A 203 3.28 -8.65 -4.13
N VAL A 204 2.31 -7.77 -4.02
CA VAL A 204 1.66 -7.12 -5.17
C VAL A 204 2.08 -5.67 -5.32
N SER A 205 2.26 -4.96 -4.20
CA SER A 205 2.67 -3.57 -4.13
C SER A 205 3.41 -3.32 -2.83
N CYS A 206 4.23 -2.28 -2.78
CA CYS A 206 4.98 -1.88 -1.60
C CYS A 206 4.73 -0.40 -1.28
N HIS A 207 4.62 -0.06 0.01
CA HIS A 207 4.82 1.31 0.47
C HIS A 207 6.29 1.59 0.81
N LEU A 208 6.72 2.81 0.58
CA LEU A 208 8.07 3.27 0.86
C LEU A 208 8.02 4.56 1.68
N LYS A 209 8.56 4.48 2.86
CA LYS A 209 8.84 5.59 3.77
C LYS A 209 10.08 5.25 4.56
N ASP A 210 10.64 6.20 5.27
CA ASP A 210 11.77 5.96 6.16
C ASP A 210 11.31 6.04 7.62
N ILE A 211 12.15 5.62 8.54
CA ILE A 211 11.82 5.53 9.97
C ILE A 211 13.01 5.96 10.82
N MET A 212 12.75 6.76 11.86
CA MET A 212 13.76 7.20 12.79
C MET A 212 13.39 6.87 14.25
N LEU A 213 14.41 6.60 15.06
CA LEU A 213 14.28 6.44 16.49
C LEU A 213 14.39 7.84 17.16
N LYS A 214 13.38 8.21 17.94
CA LYS A 214 13.43 9.43 18.75
C LYS A 214 14.44 9.31 19.90
N GLN A 215 15.09 10.41 20.25
CA GLN A 215 16.05 10.49 21.36
C GLN A 215 15.31 10.58 22.73
N GLU A 216 14.52 9.54 23.02
CA GLU A 216 13.70 9.43 24.22
C GLU A 216 14.08 8.16 25.02
N TYR A 217 13.75 8.12 26.31
CA TYR A 217 14.03 6.94 27.14
C TYR A 217 13.07 5.76 26.92
N THR A 218 11.96 5.99 26.22
CA THR A 218 11.06 4.94 25.74
C THR A 218 11.30 4.70 24.25
N PHE A 219 11.09 3.47 23.79
CA PHE A 219 11.21 3.16 22.37
C PHE A 219 10.10 3.83 21.58
N GLN A 220 10.44 4.91 20.91
CA GLN A 220 9.53 5.69 20.08
C GLN A 220 10.09 5.84 18.67
N LEU A 221 9.32 5.41 17.70
CA LEU A 221 9.62 5.54 16.28
C LEU A 221 8.75 6.61 15.63
N GLU A 222 9.31 7.27 14.64
CA GLU A 222 8.63 8.27 13.83
C GLU A 222 8.90 8.00 12.36
N GLU A 223 7.85 8.07 11.54
CA GLU A 223 7.99 8.05 10.09
C GLU A 223 8.65 9.33 9.61
N CYS A 224 9.45 9.24 8.57
CA CYS A 224 10.11 10.39 7.96
C CYS A 224 10.30 10.19 6.46
N ALA A 225 10.65 11.27 5.77
CA ALA A 225 10.92 11.22 4.34
C ALA A 225 12.13 10.32 4.03
N CYS A 226 12.12 9.70 2.86
CA CYS A 226 13.20 8.82 2.41
C CYS A 226 14.57 9.49 2.51
N GLY A 227 15.50 8.83 3.21
CA GLY A 227 16.85 9.33 3.46
C GLY A 227 17.02 10.14 4.74
N GLN A 228 15.97 10.33 5.52
CA GLN A 228 16.04 11.01 6.81
C GLN A 228 16.07 10.04 8.01
N GLY A 229 15.83 8.77 7.77
CA GLY A 229 15.81 7.71 8.77
C GLY A 229 16.96 6.72 8.62
N THR A 230 16.70 5.48 9.01
CA THR A 230 17.71 4.42 9.07
C THR A 230 17.30 3.15 8.32
N LEU A 231 16.19 3.16 7.60
CA LEU A 231 15.79 2.03 6.77
C LEU A 231 16.85 1.76 5.68
N ASP A 232 17.24 0.52 5.47
CA ASP A 232 18.08 0.17 4.32
C ASP A 232 17.26 0.22 3.01
N ILE A 233 16.91 1.45 2.61
CA ILE A 233 16.10 1.73 1.41
C ILE A 233 16.75 1.11 0.16
N LYS A 234 18.08 1.14 0.08
CA LYS A 234 18.78 0.57 -1.07
C LYS A 234 18.58 -0.95 -1.16
N ARG A 235 18.56 -1.63 -0.04
CA ARG A 235 18.24 -3.07 0.03
C ARG A 235 16.78 -3.31 -0.31
N TYR A 236 15.88 -2.51 0.26
CA TYR A 236 14.44 -2.62 -0.02
C TYR A 236 14.14 -2.53 -1.52
N ILE A 237 14.68 -1.51 -2.20
CA ILE A 237 14.55 -1.34 -3.66
C ILE A 237 15.08 -2.56 -4.42
N ARG A 238 16.26 -3.08 -4.05
CA ARG A 238 16.84 -4.26 -4.72
C ARG A 238 16.02 -5.52 -4.53
N LEU A 239 15.48 -5.73 -3.33
CA LEU A 239 14.61 -6.87 -3.05
C LEU A 239 13.31 -6.79 -3.84
N ALA A 240 12.68 -5.60 -3.87
CA ALA A 240 11.47 -5.37 -4.66
C ALA A 240 11.69 -5.58 -6.16
N ASP A 241 12.83 -5.09 -6.69
CA ASP A 241 13.19 -5.28 -8.10
C ASP A 241 13.48 -6.74 -8.45
N ALA A 242 14.14 -7.47 -7.55
CA ALA A 242 14.41 -8.90 -7.69
C ALA A 242 13.14 -9.74 -7.63
N GLU A 243 12.17 -9.36 -6.78
CA GLU A 243 10.86 -10.00 -6.67
C GLU A 243 10.06 -9.83 -7.98
N ASN A 244 10.02 -8.60 -8.49
CA ASN A 244 9.37 -8.26 -9.75
C ASN A 244 9.95 -6.96 -10.30
N SER A 245 10.56 -7.00 -11.49
CA SER A 245 11.13 -5.81 -12.14
C SER A 245 10.11 -4.71 -12.47
N ARG A 246 8.83 -4.96 -12.28
CA ARG A 246 7.72 -4.00 -12.38
C ARG A 246 6.98 -3.83 -11.05
N MET A 247 7.56 -4.26 -9.91
CA MET A 247 6.96 -4.09 -8.60
C MET A 247 6.61 -2.61 -8.36
N PRO A 248 5.35 -2.25 -8.10
CA PRO A 248 5.02 -0.89 -7.71
C PRO A 248 5.54 -0.61 -6.30
N MET A 249 6.13 0.57 -6.11
CA MET A 249 6.61 1.05 -4.82
C MET A 249 6.19 2.50 -4.66
N ILE A 250 5.32 2.78 -3.70
CA ILE A 250 4.65 4.07 -3.51
C ILE A 250 5.22 4.78 -2.27
N ILE A 251 5.82 5.96 -2.49
CA ILE A 251 6.21 6.86 -1.39
C ILE A 251 4.95 7.42 -0.76
N GLU A 252 4.86 7.39 0.57
CA GLU A 252 3.67 7.85 1.29
C GLU A 252 3.96 8.73 2.51
N HIS A 253 2.88 9.24 3.12
CA HIS A 253 2.83 9.99 4.39
C HIS A 253 3.71 11.24 4.45
N LEU A 254 3.90 11.93 3.32
CA LEU A 254 4.54 13.23 3.28
C LEU A 254 3.50 14.36 3.25
N GLU A 255 3.85 15.52 3.79
CA GLU A 255 2.91 16.62 4.04
C GLU A 255 2.51 17.38 2.77
N ASN A 256 3.39 17.43 1.77
CA ASN A 256 3.18 18.23 0.57
C ASN A 256 3.99 17.72 -0.64
N ASP A 257 3.64 18.19 -1.83
CA ASP A 257 4.26 17.77 -3.08
C ASP A 257 5.78 18.00 -3.11
N ALA A 258 6.28 19.07 -2.50
CA ALA A 258 7.72 19.34 -2.48
C ALA A 258 8.52 18.28 -1.69
N GLN A 259 7.95 17.71 -0.64
CA GLN A 259 8.57 16.61 0.10
C GLN A 259 8.55 15.32 -0.72
N TYR A 260 7.48 15.05 -1.49
CA TYR A 260 7.44 13.92 -2.43
C TYR A 260 8.50 14.07 -3.51
N GLU A 261 8.62 15.26 -4.12
CA GLU A 261 9.65 15.56 -5.13
C GLU A 261 11.06 15.35 -4.58
N ALA A 262 11.35 15.87 -3.39
CA ALA A 262 12.65 15.71 -2.73
C ALA A 262 12.97 14.22 -2.44
N SER A 263 11.96 13.42 -2.04
CA SER A 263 12.14 11.99 -1.84
C SER A 263 12.39 11.24 -3.15
N VAL A 264 11.70 11.61 -4.22
CA VAL A 264 11.96 11.05 -5.58
C VAL A 264 13.38 11.38 -6.03
N ASP A 265 13.83 12.62 -5.88
CA ASP A 265 15.19 13.05 -6.24
C ASP A 265 16.27 12.30 -5.43
N TYR A 266 16.03 12.09 -4.14
CA TYR A 266 16.91 11.29 -3.29
C TYR A 266 17.03 9.84 -3.78
N LEU A 267 15.91 9.20 -4.08
CA LEU A 267 15.85 7.83 -4.56
C LEU A 267 16.48 7.66 -5.95
N ALA A 268 16.32 8.65 -6.84
CA ALA A 268 16.91 8.66 -8.17
C ALA A 268 18.46 8.68 -8.16
N GLN A 269 19.07 9.13 -7.05
CA GLN A 269 20.53 9.06 -6.87
C GLN A 269 21.02 7.63 -6.56
N MET A 270 20.14 6.77 -6.04
CA MET A 270 20.49 5.42 -5.61
C MET A 270 20.10 4.34 -6.61
N TYR A 271 19.06 4.58 -7.40
CA TYR A 271 18.49 3.61 -8.32
C TYR A 271 17.93 4.29 -9.57
N GLN A 272 18.21 3.72 -10.73
CA GLN A 272 17.68 4.19 -12.01
C GLN A 272 16.31 3.56 -12.25
N PHE A 273 15.26 4.29 -11.96
CA PHE A 273 13.89 3.82 -12.16
C PHE A 273 13.54 3.80 -13.66
N PRO A 274 12.82 2.75 -14.12
CA PRO A 274 12.26 2.75 -15.46
C PRO A 274 11.29 3.94 -15.65
N GLY A 275 11.60 4.85 -16.55
CA GLY A 275 10.82 6.08 -16.78
C GLY A 275 11.49 7.37 -16.30
N SER A 276 12.58 7.31 -15.53
CA SER A 276 13.37 8.51 -15.21
C SER A 276 14.08 9.06 -16.45
N ALA A 277 14.01 10.38 -16.64
CA ALA A 277 14.51 11.08 -17.83
C ALA A 277 16.06 11.17 -17.96
N GLN A 278 16.83 10.41 -17.19
CA GLN A 278 18.30 10.35 -17.26
C GLN A 278 18.74 9.12 -18.07
N GLY A 279 18.57 9.19 -19.38
CA GLY A 279 18.99 8.10 -20.28
C GLY A 279 18.65 8.35 -21.74
N GLN A 280 18.87 9.58 -22.24
CA GLN A 280 19.01 9.84 -23.68
C GLN A 280 20.33 10.55 -23.96
#